data_63fe523192bdfbdca66d435ca9f07ef1
#
_entry.id   63fe523192bdfbdca66d435ca9f07ef1
#
_cell.length_a   1.000
_cell.length_b   1.000
_cell.length_c   1.000
_cell.angle_alpha   90.00
_cell.angle_beta   90.00
_cell.angle_gamma   90.00
#
_symmetry.space_group_name_H-M   'P 1'
#
loop_
_entity.id
_entity.type
_entity.pdbx_description
1 polymer ?
#
loop_
_entity_poly.entity_id
_entity_poly.type
_entity_poly.pdbx_seq_one_letter_code
_entity_poly.pdbx_strand_id
1 'polypeptide(L)'
;AVDVGADYVVVDGFGGGTGAAPVHVRDHVGIPSWVALHRARAWLDDHDHADVQLVVTGGYRTPDEMAKAMALGADAVALATASMMAIGCQQYRACHRGTCPVGIATQNPVLRSRLDPAVSAERLTRFLLAATEMMTDYARITGRSSLGELARKDLAALRPDVAALLDIDVRA
;
A
#
# COMPACT_ATOMS: atom_id res chain seq x y z
N ALA A 1 13.08 -16.79 -2.22
CA ALA A 1 13.13 -15.82 -3.33
C ALA A 1 14.52 -15.19 -3.40
N VAL A 2 15.03 -14.67 -2.29
CA VAL A 2 16.33 -13.97 -2.24
C VAL A 2 17.48 -14.87 -2.65
N ASP A 3 17.52 -16.09 -2.14
CA ASP A 3 18.57 -17.07 -2.44
C ASP A 3 18.69 -17.47 -3.93
N VAL A 4 17.67 -17.17 -4.72
CA VAL A 4 17.67 -17.39 -6.18
C VAL A 4 17.91 -16.11 -6.97
N GLY A 5 18.33 -15.02 -6.30
CA GLY A 5 18.75 -13.77 -6.92
C GLY A 5 17.58 -12.85 -7.32
N ALA A 6 16.54 -12.77 -6.52
CA ALA A 6 15.46 -11.79 -6.74
C ALA A 6 15.95 -10.38 -6.42
N ASP A 7 15.78 -9.43 -7.34
CA ASP A 7 16.14 -8.03 -7.17
C ASP A 7 15.17 -7.30 -6.24
N TYR A 8 13.94 -7.75 -6.18
CA TYR A 8 12.91 -7.23 -5.27
C TYR A 8 11.92 -8.30 -4.83
N VAL A 9 11.31 -8.08 -3.68
CA VAL A 9 10.26 -8.94 -3.12
C VAL A 9 9.00 -8.11 -2.87
N VAL A 10 7.84 -8.65 -3.24
CA VAL A 10 6.55 -8.01 -2.95
C VAL A 10 5.88 -8.73 -1.79
N VAL A 11 5.58 -7.99 -0.73
CA VAL A 11 4.82 -8.47 0.43
C VAL A 11 3.39 -7.96 0.34
N ASP A 12 2.43 -8.88 0.16
CA ASP A 12 0.98 -8.56 0.13
C ASP A 12 0.34 -9.04 1.44
N GLY A 13 -0.05 -8.10 2.27
CA GLY A 13 -0.57 -8.37 3.60
C GLY A 13 -2.09 -8.25 3.71
N PHE A 14 -2.59 -8.61 4.89
CA PHE A 14 -3.98 -8.43 5.31
C PHE A 14 -4.42 -6.95 5.18
N GLY A 15 -5.64 -6.77 4.68
CA GLY A 15 -6.18 -5.49 4.23
C GLY A 15 -6.16 -5.36 2.70
N GLY A 16 -5.36 -6.19 2.01
CA GLY A 16 -5.39 -6.41 0.56
C GLY A 16 -6.50 -7.37 0.14
N GLY A 17 -6.41 -7.79 -1.10
CA GLY A 17 -7.32 -8.74 -1.71
C GLY A 17 -8.20 -8.13 -2.79
N THR A 18 -8.62 -8.98 -3.73
CA THR A 18 -9.40 -8.57 -4.89
C THR A 18 -10.83 -8.20 -4.49
N GLY A 19 -11.54 -7.47 -5.37
CA GLY A 19 -12.96 -7.20 -5.20
C GLY A 19 -13.83 -8.48 -5.18
N ALA A 20 -13.28 -9.62 -5.62
CA ALA A 20 -13.92 -10.93 -5.60
C ALA A 20 -13.79 -11.64 -4.24
N ALA A 21 -12.80 -11.30 -3.43
CA ALA A 21 -12.58 -11.96 -2.15
C ALA A 21 -13.75 -11.74 -1.19
N PRO A 22 -14.27 -12.78 -0.52
CA PRO A 22 -15.26 -12.62 0.54
C PRO A 22 -14.73 -11.72 1.65
N VAL A 23 -15.58 -10.84 2.16
CA VAL A 23 -15.19 -9.80 3.14
C VAL A 23 -14.53 -10.43 4.37
N HIS A 24 -15.12 -11.48 4.92
CA HIS A 24 -14.61 -12.15 6.11
C HIS A 24 -13.24 -12.82 5.89
N VAL A 25 -12.94 -13.28 4.68
CA VAL A 25 -11.61 -13.82 4.34
C VAL A 25 -10.61 -12.70 4.20
N ARG A 26 -10.93 -11.69 3.41
CA ARG A 26 -10.05 -10.53 3.18
C ARG A 26 -9.70 -9.79 4.46
N ASP A 27 -10.68 -9.64 5.37
CA ASP A 27 -10.53 -8.80 6.55
C ASP A 27 -10.00 -9.57 7.78
N HIS A 28 -9.85 -10.91 7.70
CA HIS A 28 -9.47 -11.71 8.87
C HIS A 28 -8.46 -12.83 8.60
N VAL A 29 -8.06 -13.04 7.35
CA VAL A 29 -7.08 -14.07 7.00
C VAL A 29 -5.81 -13.43 6.47
N GLY A 30 -4.70 -13.67 7.17
CA GLY A 30 -3.38 -13.14 6.82
C GLY A 30 -2.73 -12.34 7.94
N ILE A 31 -1.57 -11.80 7.66
CA ILE A 31 -0.81 -10.92 8.56
C ILE A 31 -1.04 -9.48 8.11
N PRO A 32 -1.26 -8.53 9.03
CA PRO A 32 -1.33 -7.11 8.67
C PRO A 32 -0.10 -6.67 7.87
N SER A 33 -0.29 -5.96 6.77
CA SER A 33 0.77 -5.62 5.82
C SER A 33 1.95 -4.89 6.48
N TRP A 34 1.69 -3.99 7.44
CA TRP A 34 2.73 -3.28 8.18
C TRP A 34 3.56 -4.19 9.11
N VAL A 35 2.96 -5.27 9.70
CA VAL A 35 3.70 -6.27 10.49
C VAL A 35 4.53 -7.16 9.57
N ALA A 36 3.95 -7.59 8.44
CA ALA A 36 4.64 -8.41 7.45
C ALA A 36 5.83 -7.66 6.84
N LEU A 37 5.65 -6.38 6.52
CA LEU A 37 6.69 -5.49 6.02
C LEU A 37 7.85 -5.38 7.01
N HIS A 38 7.57 -5.01 8.27
CA HIS A 38 8.59 -4.87 9.29
C HIS A 38 9.41 -6.17 9.48
N ARG A 39 8.73 -7.32 9.56
CA ARG A 39 9.40 -8.62 9.69
C ARG A 39 10.24 -8.98 8.46
N ALA A 40 9.73 -8.70 7.26
CA ALA A 40 10.47 -8.95 6.03
C ALA A 40 11.73 -8.08 5.96
N ARG A 41 11.62 -6.77 6.28
CA ARG A 41 12.78 -5.87 6.30
C ARG A 41 13.82 -6.30 7.34
N ALA A 42 13.39 -6.60 8.55
CA ALA A 42 14.29 -7.07 9.60
C ALA A 42 15.02 -8.35 9.18
N TRP A 43 14.30 -9.30 8.57
CA TRP A 43 14.92 -10.54 8.10
C TRP A 43 15.96 -10.27 6.99
N LEU A 44 15.65 -9.40 6.02
CA LEU A 44 16.57 -9.05 4.96
C LEU A 44 17.85 -8.37 5.50
N ASP A 45 17.68 -7.47 6.45
CA ASP A 45 18.81 -6.76 7.09
C ASP A 45 19.70 -7.71 7.90
N ASP A 46 19.10 -8.66 8.65
CA ASP A 46 19.80 -9.62 9.49
C ASP A 46 20.53 -10.72 8.69
N HIS A 47 20.19 -10.89 7.39
CA HIS A 47 20.75 -11.94 6.53
C HIS A 47 21.59 -11.40 5.35
N ASP A 48 22.12 -10.19 5.48
CA ASP A 48 22.97 -9.55 4.46
C ASP A 48 22.30 -9.35 3.09
N HIS A 49 20.96 -9.15 3.08
CA HIS A 49 20.14 -8.89 1.90
C HIS A 49 19.51 -7.49 1.90
N ALA A 50 20.18 -6.52 2.51
CA ALA A 50 19.69 -5.15 2.62
C ALA A 50 19.54 -4.44 1.25
N ASP A 51 20.23 -4.94 0.22
CA ASP A 51 20.17 -4.48 -1.16
C ASP A 51 18.90 -4.92 -1.91
N VAL A 52 18.19 -5.95 -1.42
CA VAL A 52 16.94 -6.42 -2.01
C VAL A 52 15.82 -5.43 -1.74
N GLN A 53 15.21 -4.91 -2.80
CA GLN A 53 14.11 -3.95 -2.69
C GLN A 53 12.84 -4.63 -2.16
N LEU A 54 12.18 -3.96 -1.23
CA LEU A 54 10.95 -4.45 -0.59
C LEU A 54 9.76 -3.59 -1.00
N VAL A 55 8.87 -4.19 -1.78
CA VAL A 55 7.60 -3.58 -2.18
C VAL A 55 6.51 -4.10 -1.25
N VAL A 56 5.74 -3.21 -0.64
CA VAL A 56 4.61 -3.60 0.19
C VAL A 56 3.28 -3.25 -0.47
N THR A 57 2.30 -4.13 -0.33
CA THR A 57 0.91 -3.91 -0.70
C THR A 57 -0.02 -4.53 0.34
N GLY A 58 -1.32 -4.34 0.20
CA GLY A 58 -2.29 -4.87 1.15
C GLY A 58 -2.94 -3.78 1.99
N GLY A 59 -3.88 -3.04 1.39
CA GLY A 59 -4.77 -2.13 2.10
C GLY A 59 -4.36 -0.68 2.19
N TYR A 60 -3.21 -0.28 1.70
CA TYR A 60 -2.75 1.12 1.69
C TYR A 60 -3.66 2.00 0.83
N ARG A 61 -4.10 3.14 1.39
CA ARG A 61 -5.09 4.03 0.74
C ARG A 61 -4.72 5.50 0.85
N THR A 62 -4.12 5.91 1.95
CA THR A 62 -3.85 7.32 2.28
C THR A 62 -2.35 7.62 2.32
N PRO A 63 -1.94 8.86 2.05
CA PRO A 63 -0.52 9.24 2.04
C PRO A 63 0.21 8.98 3.36
N ASP A 64 -0.48 9.12 4.50
CA ASP A 64 0.09 8.81 5.82
C ASP A 64 0.38 7.32 6.00
N GLU A 65 -0.50 6.44 5.51
CA GLU A 65 -0.25 4.99 5.50
C GLU A 65 0.97 4.64 4.64
N MET A 66 1.09 5.28 3.46
CA MET A 66 2.22 5.08 2.55
C MET A 66 3.53 5.59 3.15
N ALA A 67 3.53 6.79 3.76
CA ALA A 67 4.71 7.34 4.43
C ALA A 67 5.15 6.47 5.62
N LYS A 68 4.21 5.95 6.41
CA LYS A 68 4.49 4.99 7.48
C LYS A 68 5.10 3.69 6.95
N ALA A 69 4.63 3.19 5.80
CA ALA A 69 5.22 2.03 5.16
C ALA A 69 6.67 2.28 4.73
N MET A 70 6.95 3.44 4.12
CA MET A 70 8.33 3.83 3.80
C MET A 70 9.21 3.89 5.06
N ALA A 71 8.72 4.50 6.13
CA ALA A 71 9.43 4.57 7.41
C ALA A 71 9.66 3.19 8.07
N LEU A 72 8.80 2.20 7.79
CA LEU A 72 8.96 0.81 8.24
C LEU A 72 9.91 -0.02 7.35
N GLY A 73 10.48 0.58 6.30
CA GLY A 73 11.50 -0.03 5.46
C GLY A 73 11.00 -0.55 4.12
N ALA A 74 9.85 -0.06 3.62
CA ALA A 74 9.48 -0.30 2.23
C ALA A 74 10.26 0.61 1.29
N ASP A 75 10.71 0.07 0.16
CA ASP A 75 11.28 0.84 -0.94
C ASP A 75 10.20 1.38 -1.88
N ALA A 76 9.06 0.68 -1.93
CA ALA A 76 7.89 1.12 -2.68
C ALA A 76 6.58 0.62 -2.06
N VAL A 77 5.49 1.35 -2.30
CA VAL A 77 4.13 0.97 -1.88
C VAL A 77 3.25 0.78 -3.12
N ALA A 78 2.73 -0.43 -3.29
CA ALA A 78 1.83 -0.74 -4.39
C ALA A 78 0.37 -0.53 -3.97
N LEU A 79 -0.39 0.13 -4.84
CA LEU A 79 -1.78 0.51 -4.61
C LEU A 79 -2.71 -0.21 -5.58
N ALA A 80 -3.82 -0.74 -5.06
CA ALA A 80 -4.88 -1.32 -5.89
C ALA A 80 -6.20 -0.55 -5.70
N THR A 81 -6.87 -0.74 -4.56
CA THR A 81 -8.19 -0.16 -4.31
C THR A 81 -8.18 1.37 -4.34
N ALA A 82 -7.15 2.02 -3.80
CA ALA A 82 -7.04 3.49 -3.81
C ALA A 82 -6.98 4.02 -5.24
N SER A 83 -6.14 3.44 -6.09
CA SER A 83 -6.05 3.80 -7.52
C SER A 83 -7.37 3.53 -8.26
N MET A 84 -8.03 2.41 -7.97
CA MET A 84 -9.35 2.11 -8.53
C MET A 84 -10.41 3.14 -8.12
N MET A 85 -10.41 3.57 -6.86
CA MET A 85 -11.31 4.61 -6.37
C MET A 85 -11.03 5.96 -7.04
N ALA A 86 -9.77 6.30 -7.22
CA ALA A 86 -9.38 7.53 -7.92
C ALA A 86 -9.92 7.59 -9.34
N ILE A 87 -9.97 6.48 -10.07
CA ILE A 87 -10.55 6.41 -11.41
C ILE A 87 -12.07 6.26 -11.45
N GLY A 88 -12.74 6.22 -10.28
CA GLY A 88 -14.20 6.21 -10.19
C GLY A 88 -14.83 4.89 -9.73
N CYS A 89 -14.06 3.95 -9.18
CA CYS A 89 -14.61 2.75 -8.58
C CYS A 89 -15.43 3.09 -7.33
N GLN A 90 -16.67 2.63 -7.28
CA GLN A 90 -17.58 2.84 -6.16
C GLN A 90 -17.72 1.60 -5.26
N GLN A 91 -16.82 0.63 -5.39
CA GLN A 91 -16.74 -0.57 -4.57
C GLN A 91 -18.03 -1.44 -4.55
N TYR A 92 -18.72 -1.52 -5.68
CA TYR A 92 -19.90 -2.41 -5.82
C TYR A 92 -19.60 -3.90 -5.63
N ARG A 93 -18.30 -4.28 -5.66
CA ARG A 93 -17.82 -5.67 -5.49
C ARG A 93 -18.45 -6.66 -6.47
N ALA A 94 -18.78 -6.19 -7.67
CA ALA A 94 -19.30 -7.00 -8.78
C ALA A 94 -18.21 -7.39 -9.80
N CYS A 95 -16.93 -7.21 -9.45
CA CYS A 95 -15.80 -7.42 -10.36
C CYS A 95 -15.75 -8.85 -10.91
N HIS A 96 -15.96 -9.85 -10.03
CA HIS A 96 -15.95 -11.26 -10.39
C HIS A 96 -17.11 -11.69 -11.32
N ARG A 97 -18.18 -10.88 -11.40
CA ARG A 97 -19.33 -11.15 -12.28
C ARG A 97 -19.18 -10.48 -13.64
N GLY A 98 -18.20 -9.60 -13.83
CA GLY A 98 -18.07 -8.82 -15.06
C GLY A 98 -19.21 -7.83 -15.30
N THR A 99 -19.97 -7.48 -14.27
CA THR A 99 -21.14 -6.60 -14.32
C THR A 99 -20.91 -5.26 -13.64
N CYS A 100 -19.69 -4.76 -13.67
CA CYS A 100 -19.31 -3.51 -13.00
C CYS A 100 -20.14 -2.33 -13.55
N PRO A 101 -20.98 -1.67 -12.70
CA PRO A 101 -21.87 -0.62 -13.18
C PRO A 101 -21.14 0.66 -13.64
N VAL A 102 -19.90 0.86 -13.22
CA VAL A 102 -19.07 2.02 -13.58
C VAL A 102 -18.08 1.74 -14.72
N GLY A 103 -18.16 0.56 -15.33
CA GLY A 103 -17.41 0.24 -16.55
C GLY A 103 -15.96 -0.24 -16.36
N ILE A 104 -15.46 -0.35 -15.12
CA ILE A 104 -14.06 -0.69 -14.85
C ILE A 104 -13.79 -2.19 -15.06
N ALA A 105 -14.55 -3.05 -14.38
CA ALA A 105 -14.36 -4.50 -14.41
C ALA A 105 -15.51 -5.19 -15.17
N THR A 106 -15.57 -4.98 -16.48
CA THR A 106 -16.59 -5.56 -17.36
C THR A 106 -16.10 -5.60 -18.80
N GLN A 107 -16.60 -6.59 -19.55
CA GLN A 107 -16.44 -6.68 -21.01
C GLN A 107 -17.73 -6.30 -21.76
N ASN A 108 -18.83 -6.06 -21.04
CA ASN A 108 -20.07 -5.59 -21.65
C ASN A 108 -19.86 -4.18 -22.26
N PRO A 109 -20.09 -3.98 -23.56
CA PRO A 109 -19.78 -2.71 -24.23
C PRO A 109 -20.60 -1.54 -23.69
N VAL A 110 -21.85 -1.77 -23.28
CA VAL A 110 -22.73 -0.75 -22.70
C VAL A 110 -22.22 -0.29 -21.34
N LEU A 111 -21.74 -1.24 -20.52
CA LEU A 111 -21.15 -0.88 -19.21
C LEU A 111 -19.77 -0.25 -19.38
N ARG A 112 -18.93 -0.76 -20.30
CA ARG A 112 -17.60 -0.20 -20.57
C ARG A 112 -17.66 1.26 -21.04
N SER A 113 -18.64 1.63 -21.84
CA SER A 113 -18.78 3.01 -22.34
C SER A 113 -19.04 4.04 -21.22
N ARG A 114 -19.34 3.61 -20.01
CA ARG A 114 -19.51 4.50 -18.83
C ARG A 114 -18.19 4.99 -18.24
N LEU A 115 -17.09 4.31 -18.52
CA LEU A 115 -15.76 4.75 -18.12
C LEU A 115 -15.13 5.59 -19.22
N ASP A 116 -14.85 6.86 -18.91
CA ASP A 116 -14.02 7.71 -19.76
C ASP A 116 -12.54 7.54 -19.38
N PRO A 117 -11.71 6.94 -20.25
CA PRO A 117 -10.30 6.71 -19.93
C PRO A 117 -9.49 7.99 -19.72
N ALA A 118 -9.78 9.07 -20.47
CA ALA A 118 -9.05 10.32 -20.38
C ALA A 118 -9.32 11.00 -19.02
N VAL A 119 -10.59 11.12 -18.66
CA VAL A 119 -11.01 11.67 -17.35
C VAL A 119 -10.47 10.80 -16.20
N SER A 120 -10.49 9.48 -16.37
CA SER A 120 -10.00 8.55 -15.34
C SER A 120 -8.48 8.67 -15.16
N ALA A 121 -7.72 8.79 -16.25
CA ALA A 121 -6.27 9.01 -16.19
C ALA A 121 -5.93 10.33 -15.49
N GLU A 122 -6.64 11.41 -15.79
CA GLU A 122 -6.45 12.70 -15.13
C GLU A 122 -6.71 12.62 -13.61
N ARG A 123 -7.79 11.94 -13.20
CA ARG A 123 -8.12 11.74 -11.79
C ARG A 123 -7.04 10.95 -11.06
N LEU A 124 -6.55 9.86 -11.67
CA LEU A 124 -5.47 9.06 -11.09
C LEU A 124 -4.18 9.88 -10.97
N THR A 125 -3.83 10.66 -11.99
CA THR A 125 -2.67 11.55 -11.97
C THR A 125 -2.76 12.54 -10.80
N ARG A 126 -3.89 13.22 -10.65
CA ARG A 126 -4.11 14.16 -9.53
C ARG A 126 -3.99 13.47 -8.17
N PHE A 127 -4.55 12.27 -8.03
CA PHE A 127 -4.44 11.50 -6.80
C PHE A 127 -2.98 11.17 -6.46
N LEU A 128 -2.23 10.66 -7.43
CA LEU A 128 -0.83 10.27 -7.22
C LEU A 128 0.06 11.48 -6.93
N LEU A 129 -0.12 12.60 -7.63
CA LEU A 129 0.63 13.83 -7.37
C LEU A 129 0.34 14.38 -5.96
N ALA A 130 -0.93 14.49 -5.59
CA ALA A 130 -1.31 14.95 -4.26
C ALA A 130 -0.79 14.02 -3.15
N ALA A 131 -0.88 12.71 -3.36
CA ALA A 131 -0.35 11.73 -2.40
C ALA A 131 1.16 11.87 -2.23
N THR A 132 1.91 12.04 -3.32
CA THR A 132 3.36 12.23 -3.28
C THR A 132 3.75 13.53 -2.57
N GLU A 133 3.03 14.62 -2.82
CA GLU A 133 3.23 15.90 -2.13
C GLU A 133 3.02 15.77 -0.63
N MET A 134 1.90 15.17 -0.21
CA MET A 134 1.62 14.95 1.21
C MET A 134 2.65 14.03 1.89
N MET A 135 3.10 12.97 1.20
CA MET A 135 4.18 12.11 1.71
C MET A 135 5.48 12.90 1.88
N THR A 136 5.79 13.78 0.93
CA THR A 136 6.97 14.67 1.01
C THR A 136 6.89 15.62 2.21
N ASP A 137 5.70 16.10 2.54
CA ASP A 137 5.51 16.92 3.73
C ASP A 137 5.79 16.15 5.03
N TYR A 138 5.40 14.87 5.12
CA TYR A 138 5.78 14.03 6.27
C TYR A 138 7.31 13.88 6.38
N ALA A 139 8.02 13.69 5.27
CA ALA A 139 9.48 13.65 5.29
C ALA A 139 10.08 14.97 5.78
N ARG A 140 9.59 16.11 5.28
CA ARG A 140 10.04 17.44 5.72
C ARG A 140 9.80 17.71 7.20
N ILE A 141 8.61 17.36 7.72
CA ILE A 141 8.26 17.56 9.14
C ILE A 141 9.17 16.73 10.05
N THR A 142 9.61 15.56 9.60
CA THR A 142 10.56 14.71 10.33
C THR A 142 12.04 15.11 10.10
N GLY A 143 12.29 16.19 9.34
CA GLY A 143 13.64 16.68 9.05
C GLY A 143 14.39 15.86 8.01
N ARG A 144 13.66 15.15 7.12
CA ARG A 144 14.23 14.36 6.02
C ARG A 144 14.21 15.15 4.72
N SER A 145 15.18 14.91 3.85
CA SER A 145 15.28 15.54 2.54
C SER A 145 14.57 14.72 1.44
N SER A 146 14.33 13.45 1.69
CA SER A 146 13.66 12.54 0.75
C SER A 146 12.79 11.51 1.48
N LEU A 147 11.85 10.88 0.75
CA LEU A 147 11.02 9.79 1.27
C LEU A 147 11.84 8.54 1.66
N GLY A 148 12.91 8.26 0.94
CA GLY A 148 13.81 7.13 1.22
C GLY A 148 14.63 7.29 2.50
N GLU A 149 14.65 8.48 3.11
CA GLU A 149 15.32 8.72 4.40
C GLU A 149 14.39 8.52 5.60
N LEU A 150 13.08 8.33 5.37
CA LEU A 150 12.15 7.99 6.43
C LEU A 150 12.57 6.67 7.07
N ALA A 151 12.56 6.63 8.39
CA ALA A 151 13.02 5.47 9.15
C ALA A 151 12.13 5.21 10.36
N ARG A 152 12.24 4.03 10.96
CA ARG A 152 11.46 3.64 12.15
C ARG A 152 11.54 4.64 13.30
N LYS A 153 12.68 5.31 13.49
CA LYS A 153 12.87 6.36 14.50
C LYS A 153 12.01 7.61 14.28
N ASP A 154 11.44 7.77 13.08
CA ASP A 154 10.51 8.86 12.75
C ASP A 154 9.06 8.50 13.09
N LEU A 155 8.82 7.27 13.56
CA LEU A 155 7.54 6.75 13.99
C LEU A 155 7.46 6.63 15.51
N ALA A 156 6.25 6.77 16.03
CA ALA A 156 5.93 6.42 17.41
C ALA A 156 4.55 5.76 17.48
N ALA A 157 4.42 4.76 18.34
CA ALA A 157 3.13 4.11 18.58
C ALA A 157 2.44 4.73 19.79
N LEU A 158 1.12 4.84 19.73
CA LEU A 158 0.28 5.22 20.87
C LEU A 158 -0.05 4.03 21.77
N ARG A 159 0.21 2.81 21.31
CA ARG A 159 -0.08 1.56 22.01
C ARG A 159 1.20 0.75 22.21
N PRO A 160 1.46 0.25 23.45
CA PRO A 160 2.68 -0.53 23.73
C PRO A 160 2.79 -1.84 22.94
N ASP A 161 1.65 -2.51 22.68
CA ASP A 161 1.63 -3.74 21.90
C ASP A 161 2.03 -3.52 20.44
N VAL A 162 1.61 -2.40 19.85
CA VAL A 162 2.01 -2.00 18.50
C VAL A 162 3.49 -1.61 18.46
N ALA A 163 3.95 -0.89 19.46
CA ALA A 163 5.35 -0.51 19.59
C ALA A 163 6.27 -1.74 19.64
N ALA A 164 5.91 -2.73 20.45
CA ALA A 164 6.65 -3.98 20.56
C ALA A 164 6.65 -4.81 19.27
N LEU A 165 5.54 -4.78 18.50
CA LEU A 165 5.45 -5.49 17.21
C LEU A 165 6.30 -4.87 16.11
N LEU A 166 6.55 -3.55 16.17
CA LEU A 166 7.24 -2.79 15.14
C LEU A 166 8.63 -2.33 15.55
N ASP A 167 9.03 -2.59 16.77
CA ASP A 167 10.28 -2.10 17.36
C ASP A 167 10.44 -0.58 17.19
N ILE A 168 9.44 0.16 17.69
CA ILE A 168 9.39 1.63 17.67
C ILE A 168 9.01 2.17 19.06
N ASP A 169 9.28 3.46 19.29
CA ASP A 169 8.97 4.13 20.56
C ASP A 169 7.47 4.19 20.87
N VAL A 170 7.13 4.13 22.16
CA VAL A 170 5.79 4.48 22.66
C VAL A 170 5.76 5.96 22.98
N ARG A 171 4.76 6.66 22.52
CA ARG A 171 4.43 8.03 22.90
C ARG A 171 3.01 8.08 23.46
N ALA A 172 2.89 8.32 24.74
CA ALA A 172 1.61 8.53 25.43
C ALA A 172 1.25 10.02 25.44
#